data_66535dbe796d686ff3250597c6683798
#
_entry.id   66535dbe796d686ff3250597c6683798
#
_cell.length_a   1.000
_cell.length_b   1.000
_cell.length_c   1.000
_cell.angle_alpha   90.00
_cell.angle_beta   90.00
_cell.angle_gamma   90.00
#
_symmetry.space_group_name_H-M   'P 1'
#
loop_
_entity.id
_entity.type
_entity.pdbx_description
1 polymer ?
#
loop_
_entity_poly.entity_id
_entity_poly.type
_entity_poly.pdbx_seq_one_letter_code
_entity_poly.pdbx_strand_id
1 'polypeptide(L)'
;MKLVNTGIYLDRIRDLDGPDVTCCRKYFKDMKQAYENPAGMDEETLMYTVYNDGRAVSEENGSLRFGLTVMEPVLVNGECNMTRGHFHADPHCDEYYVGIRGEGILLYLDRYGKTWGEKVHPGSVHYIIGQYAHRLVNTGVEKFSAGCVWPAKAGHDYKAVEQREFAVRIYLENNKVIMKERD
;
A
#
# COMPACT_ATOMS: atom_id res chain seq x y z
N MET A 1 -20.72 -25.52 24.32
CA MET A 1 -19.89 -24.75 23.37
C MET A 1 -19.83 -23.29 23.85
N LYS A 2 -18.64 -22.72 23.97
CA LYS A 2 -18.44 -21.31 24.34
C LYS A 2 -18.16 -20.51 23.05
N LEU A 3 -18.94 -19.46 22.79
CA LEU A 3 -18.67 -18.50 21.72
C LEU A 3 -17.79 -17.39 22.28
N VAL A 4 -16.78 -16.97 21.53
CA VAL A 4 -15.90 -15.85 21.82
C VAL A 4 -15.95 -14.86 20.66
N ASN A 5 -15.80 -13.58 20.96
CA ASN A 5 -15.68 -12.55 19.93
C ASN A 5 -14.32 -12.63 19.25
N THR A 6 -14.26 -12.18 18.00
CA THR A 6 -12.97 -11.96 17.35
C THR A 6 -12.19 -10.86 18.09
N GLY A 7 -10.87 -10.99 18.14
CA GLY A 7 -10.00 -9.97 18.73
C GLY A 7 -9.65 -8.83 17.78
N ILE A 8 -9.91 -9.00 16.47
CA ILE A 8 -9.60 -8.00 15.43
C ILE A 8 -10.78 -7.85 14.50
N TYR A 9 -11.11 -6.62 14.13
CA TYR A 9 -12.21 -6.30 13.23
C TYR A 9 -11.93 -5.01 12.45
N LEU A 10 -12.52 -4.92 11.25
CA LEU A 10 -12.55 -3.69 10.47
C LEU A 10 -13.62 -2.78 11.06
N ASP A 11 -13.21 -1.62 11.53
CA ASP A 11 -14.08 -0.58 12.08
C ASP A 11 -14.21 0.56 11.05
N ARG A 12 -15.44 1.05 10.86
CA ARG A 12 -15.70 2.15 9.91
C ARG A 12 -15.07 3.48 10.33
N ILE A 13 -14.76 3.64 11.62
CA ILE A 13 -14.23 4.88 12.20
C ILE A 13 -12.73 4.74 12.46
N ARG A 14 -12.29 3.58 12.96
CA ARG A 14 -10.92 3.33 13.46
C ARG A 14 -10.05 2.51 12.51
N ASP A 15 -10.59 2.18 11.34
CA ASP A 15 -9.96 1.37 10.28
C ASP A 15 -9.77 -0.11 10.69
N LEU A 16 -8.64 -0.53 11.26
CA LEU A 16 -8.46 -1.84 11.87
C LEU A 16 -8.29 -1.66 13.37
N ASP A 17 -9.08 -2.34 14.17
CA ASP A 17 -9.08 -2.20 15.63
C ASP A 17 -9.02 -3.57 16.30
N GLY A 18 -8.45 -3.60 17.50
CA GLY A 18 -8.31 -4.77 18.35
C GLY A 18 -7.09 -4.67 19.26
N PRO A 19 -7.04 -5.48 20.35
CA PRO A 19 -5.97 -5.42 21.35
C PRO A 19 -4.58 -5.74 20.79
N ASP A 20 -4.51 -6.53 19.74
CA ASP A 20 -3.26 -6.97 19.11
C ASP A 20 -2.94 -6.22 17.81
N VAL A 21 -3.67 -5.12 17.51
CA VAL A 21 -3.39 -4.32 16.33
C VAL A 21 -2.21 -3.38 16.60
N THR A 22 -1.24 -3.42 15.72
CA THR A 22 -0.13 -2.45 15.68
C THR A 22 -0.28 -1.52 14.48
N CYS A 23 0.23 -0.30 14.57
CA CYS A 23 0.23 0.62 13.44
C CYS A 23 1.59 1.29 13.23
N CYS A 24 1.89 1.55 11.96
CA CYS A 24 3.05 2.34 11.54
C CYS A 24 2.56 3.48 10.65
N ARG A 25 2.89 4.72 11.02
CA ARG A 25 2.56 5.92 10.24
C ARG A 25 3.74 6.32 9.38
N LYS A 26 3.46 6.73 8.15
CA LYS A 26 4.44 7.30 7.23
C LYS A 26 4.07 8.75 6.95
N TYR A 27 5.02 9.62 7.20
CA TYR A 27 4.93 11.05 6.98
C TYR A 27 5.64 11.43 5.68
N PHE A 28 5.40 12.63 5.20
CA PHE A 28 6.01 13.10 3.95
C PHE A 28 7.55 13.02 4.00
N LYS A 29 8.19 13.36 5.11
CA LYS A 29 9.64 13.22 5.31
C LYS A 29 10.18 11.83 5.03
N ASP A 30 9.37 10.78 5.25
CA ASP A 30 9.74 9.37 5.00
C ASP A 30 9.62 8.99 3.52
N MET A 31 8.95 9.83 2.72
CA MET A 31 8.51 9.52 1.36
C MET A 31 8.97 10.53 0.31
N LYS A 32 9.53 11.67 0.72
CA LYS A 32 9.80 12.81 -0.17
C LYS A 32 10.62 12.46 -1.40
N GLN A 33 11.56 11.53 -1.29
CA GLN A 33 12.39 11.10 -2.42
C GLN A 33 11.63 10.27 -3.48
N ALA A 34 10.42 9.80 -3.19
CA ALA A 34 9.60 9.07 -4.15
C ALA A 34 8.87 10.00 -5.13
N TYR A 35 8.71 11.29 -4.76
CA TYR A 35 7.98 12.27 -5.54
C TYR A 35 8.89 13.04 -6.50
N GLU A 36 8.34 13.45 -7.65
CA GLU A 36 9.05 14.22 -8.66
C GLU A 36 9.42 15.62 -8.14
N ASN A 37 8.45 16.31 -7.55
CA ASN A 37 8.63 17.64 -6.99
C ASN A 37 8.19 17.68 -5.51
N PRO A 38 9.09 17.41 -4.56
CA PRO A 38 8.76 17.41 -3.14
C PRO A 38 8.74 18.80 -2.49
N ALA A 39 9.00 19.88 -3.25
CA ALA A 39 9.15 21.22 -2.68
C ALA A 39 7.85 21.76 -2.08
N GLY A 40 7.97 22.48 -0.95
CA GLY A 40 6.85 23.21 -0.33
C GLY A 40 5.88 22.39 0.51
N MET A 41 6.07 21.07 0.61
CA MET A 41 5.24 20.22 1.50
C MET A 41 5.80 20.22 2.92
N ASP A 42 4.88 20.23 3.89
CA ASP A 42 5.22 20.03 5.32
C ASP A 42 5.68 18.60 5.54
N GLU A 43 6.89 18.44 6.10
CA GLU A 43 7.50 17.13 6.40
C GLU A 43 6.67 16.27 7.36
N GLU A 44 5.86 16.87 8.23
CA GLU A 44 4.98 16.18 9.19
C GLU A 44 3.60 15.84 8.61
N THR A 45 3.35 16.09 7.32
CA THR A 45 2.12 15.66 6.65
C THR A 45 2.01 14.14 6.67
N LEU A 46 0.92 13.62 7.27
CA LEU A 46 0.64 12.19 7.26
C LEU A 46 0.28 11.74 5.84
N MET A 47 1.00 10.74 5.34
CA MET A 47 0.78 10.19 4.00
C MET A 47 -0.08 8.92 4.07
N TYR A 48 0.30 7.97 4.90
CA TYR A 48 -0.48 6.75 5.12
C TYR A 48 -0.17 6.09 6.45
N THR A 49 -1.10 5.25 6.89
CA THR A 49 -0.95 4.37 8.06
C THR A 49 -1.08 2.92 7.62
N VAL A 50 -0.18 2.07 8.07
CA VAL A 50 -0.27 0.62 7.93
C VAL A 50 -0.64 0.02 9.28
N TYR A 51 -1.76 -0.65 9.34
CA TYR A 51 -2.20 -1.44 10.49
C TYR A 51 -1.86 -2.90 10.25
N ASN A 52 -1.40 -3.60 11.27
CA ASN A 52 -1.04 -5.01 11.19
C ASN A 52 -1.69 -5.80 12.32
N ASP A 53 -2.10 -7.03 12.01
CA ASP A 53 -2.44 -8.04 12.99
C ASP A 53 -1.16 -8.52 13.69
N GLY A 54 -0.96 -8.10 14.93
CA GLY A 54 0.22 -8.44 15.74
C GLY A 54 0.24 -9.88 16.25
N ARG A 55 -0.82 -10.68 16.05
CA ARG A 55 -0.87 -12.09 16.47
C ARG A 55 -0.03 -13.00 15.57
N ALA A 56 0.24 -12.59 14.34
CA ALA A 56 1.03 -13.36 13.38
C ALA A 56 2.53 -13.15 13.67
N VAL A 57 3.05 -13.85 14.67
CA VAL A 57 4.43 -13.71 15.17
C VAL A 57 5.41 -14.73 14.58
N SER A 58 4.91 -15.81 13.96
CA SER A 58 5.76 -16.85 13.36
C SER A 58 6.04 -16.57 11.89
N GLU A 59 7.29 -16.81 11.47
CA GLU A 59 7.68 -16.84 10.05
C GLU A 59 7.70 -18.26 9.49
N GLU A 60 7.18 -19.22 10.24
CA GLU A 60 7.08 -20.61 9.82
C GLU A 60 6.21 -20.79 8.59
N ASN A 61 6.44 -21.90 7.88
CA ASN A 61 5.69 -22.25 6.69
C ASN A 61 4.17 -22.30 6.96
N GLY A 62 3.41 -21.58 6.14
CA GLY A 62 1.96 -21.51 6.22
C GLY A 62 1.37 -20.43 7.12
N SER A 63 2.20 -19.71 7.90
CA SER A 63 1.74 -18.54 8.66
C SER A 63 1.38 -17.39 7.73
N LEU A 64 0.21 -16.78 7.95
CA LEU A 64 -0.27 -15.63 7.20
C LEU A 64 -0.27 -14.38 8.08
N ARG A 65 -0.03 -13.24 7.46
CA ARG A 65 -0.24 -11.91 8.04
C ARG A 65 -1.46 -11.26 7.40
N PHE A 66 -2.11 -10.42 8.18
CA PHE A 66 -3.15 -9.52 7.71
C PHE A 66 -2.75 -8.09 8.01
N GLY A 67 -2.98 -7.20 7.06
CA GLY A 67 -2.76 -5.77 7.21
C GLY A 67 -3.83 -4.93 6.54
N LEU A 68 -3.90 -3.66 6.93
CA LEU A 68 -4.73 -2.65 6.30
C LEU A 68 -3.87 -1.40 6.08
N THR A 69 -3.76 -0.97 4.84
CA THR A 69 -3.16 0.32 4.50
C THR A 69 -4.26 1.36 4.30
N VAL A 70 -4.14 2.49 5.01
CA VAL A 70 -5.04 3.64 4.91
C VAL A 70 -4.23 4.84 4.45
N MET A 71 -4.58 5.39 3.29
CA MET A 71 -3.87 6.49 2.63
C MET A 71 -4.66 7.77 2.69
N GLU A 72 -4.01 8.86 3.08
CA GLU A 72 -4.61 10.19 3.08
C GLU A 72 -4.75 10.72 1.63
N PRO A 73 -5.78 11.56 1.35
CA PRO A 73 -5.98 12.15 0.02
C PRO A 73 -5.06 13.36 -0.22
N VAL A 74 -3.76 13.14 -0.10
CA VAL A 74 -2.74 14.18 -0.24
C VAL A 74 -2.21 14.18 -1.67
N LEU A 75 -2.01 15.36 -2.22
CA LEU A 75 -1.30 15.56 -3.48
C LEU A 75 0.01 16.30 -3.20
N VAL A 76 1.09 15.80 -3.77
CA VAL A 76 2.42 16.45 -3.72
C VAL A 76 2.65 17.13 -5.06
N ASN A 77 2.40 18.43 -5.14
CA ASN A 77 2.44 19.21 -6.38
C ASN A 77 1.66 18.57 -7.55
N GLY A 78 0.46 18.02 -7.22
CA GLY A 78 -0.41 17.33 -8.17
C GLY A 78 -0.15 15.83 -8.32
N GLU A 79 1.00 15.32 -7.89
CA GLU A 79 1.28 13.89 -7.86
C GLU A 79 0.51 13.21 -6.73
N CYS A 80 -0.16 12.11 -7.03
CA CYS A 80 -1.00 11.38 -6.09
C CYS A 80 -0.19 10.74 -4.96
N ASN A 81 -0.75 10.73 -3.75
CA ASN A 81 -0.18 10.01 -2.62
C ASN A 81 0.01 8.53 -2.96
N MET A 82 1.15 7.97 -2.59
CA MET A 82 1.52 6.59 -2.87
C MET A 82 2.20 5.93 -1.67
N THR A 83 2.16 4.60 -1.60
CA THR A 83 3.03 3.85 -0.69
C THR A 83 4.43 3.73 -1.29
N ARG A 84 5.44 3.45 -0.47
CA ARG A 84 6.84 3.34 -0.92
C ARG A 84 7.02 2.30 -2.02
N GLY A 85 6.24 1.22 -1.97
CA GLY A 85 6.40 0.07 -2.85
C GLY A 85 7.60 -0.80 -2.47
N HIS A 86 7.51 -2.09 -2.79
CA HIS A 86 8.56 -3.08 -2.51
C HIS A 86 8.38 -4.30 -3.41
N PHE A 87 9.45 -5.07 -3.58
CA PHE A 87 9.39 -6.48 -3.94
C PHE A 87 9.27 -7.32 -2.67
N HIS A 88 8.73 -8.52 -2.77
CA HIS A 88 8.91 -9.50 -1.70
C HIS A 88 10.39 -9.96 -1.67
N ALA A 89 10.94 -10.11 -0.46
CA ALA A 89 12.28 -10.68 -0.31
C ALA A 89 12.30 -12.15 -0.74
N ASP A 90 11.21 -12.90 -0.44
CA ASP A 90 10.94 -14.22 -1.02
C ASP A 90 9.99 -14.09 -2.22
N PRO A 91 10.48 -14.20 -3.46
CA PRO A 91 9.66 -14.05 -4.68
C PRO A 91 8.65 -15.17 -4.91
N HIS A 92 8.63 -16.20 -4.07
CA HIS A 92 7.64 -17.29 -4.08
C HIS A 92 6.45 -17.03 -3.16
N CYS A 93 6.41 -15.88 -2.51
CA CYS A 93 5.32 -15.46 -1.65
C CYS A 93 4.37 -14.54 -2.41
N ASP A 94 3.20 -15.05 -2.77
CA ASP A 94 2.14 -14.28 -3.37
C ASP A 94 1.30 -13.56 -2.28
N GLU A 95 0.51 -12.57 -2.68
CA GLU A 95 -0.27 -11.74 -1.77
C GLU A 95 -1.63 -11.40 -2.38
N TYR A 96 -2.64 -11.23 -1.53
CA TYR A 96 -3.93 -10.69 -1.92
C TYR A 96 -4.14 -9.29 -1.36
N TYR A 97 -4.66 -8.39 -2.19
CA TYR A 97 -5.22 -7.11 -1.77
C TYR A 97 -6.72 -7.08 -2.03
N VAL A 98 -7.44 -6.44 -1.10
CA VAL A 98 -8.89 -6.21 -1.21
C VAL A 98 -9.17 -4.74 -0.98
N GLY A 99 -9.79 -4.07 -1.95
CA GLY A 99 -10.23 -2.69 -1.78
C GLY A 99 -11.32 -2.58 -0.72
N ILE A 100 -11.16 -1.68 0.24
CA ILE A 100 -12.09 -1.48 1.37
C ILE A 100 -12.83 -0.16 1.25
N ARG A 101 -12.12 0.95 0.98
CA ARG A 101 -12.70 2.29 0.88
C ARG A 101 -11.95 3.15 -0.13
N GLY A 102 -12.68 4.08 -0.78
CA GLY A 102 -12.12 5.02 -1.74
C GLY A 102 -11.70 4.36 -3.04
N GLU A 103 -10.98 5.11 -3.85
CA GLU A 103 -10.51 4.67 -5.15
C GLU A 103 -8.99 4.86 -5.27
N GLY A 104 -8.33 3.91 -5.90
CA GLY A 104 -6.89 3.94 -6.06
C GLY A 104 -6.43 3.09 -7.24
N ILE A 105 -5.11 3.03 -7.37
CA ILE A 105 -4.43 2.16 -8.31
C ILE A 105 -3.42 1.31 -7.53
N LEU A 106 -3.41 0.02 -7.82
CA LEU A 106 -2.33 -0.88 -7.45
C LEU A 106 -1.38 -0.95 -8.64
N LEU A 107 -0.21 -0.31 -8.52
CA LEU A 107 0.85 -0.35 -9.53
C LEU A 107 1.74 -1.56 -9.30
N TYR A 108 2.11 -2.20 -10.37
CA TYR A 108 3.06 -3.31 -10.44
C TYR A 108 4.31 -2.93 -11.23
N LEU A 109 5.42 -3.56 -10.87
CA LEU A 109 6.69 -3.44 -11.58
C LEU A 109 7.33 -4.83 -11.68
N ASP A 110 7.65 -5.29 -12.88
CA ASP A 110 8.41 -6.52 -13.06
C ASP A 110 9.94 -6.30 -12.99
N ARG A 111 10.68 -7.39 -13.03
CA ARG A 111 12.15 -7.37 -12.99
C ARG A 111 12.79 -6.77 -14.23
N TYR A 112 12.02 -6.55 -15.31
CA TYR A 112 12.49 -5.97 -16.57
C TYR A 112 12.18 -4.47 -16.67
N GLY A 113 11.51 -3.89 -15.67
CA GLY A 113 11.14 -2.47 -15.62
C GLY A 113 9.77 -2.17 -16.19
N LYS A 114 9.00 -3.18 -16.64
CA LYS A 114 7.63 -2.99 -17.11
C LYS A 114 6.73 -2.63 -15.92
N THR A 115 6.01 -1.52 -16.07
CA THR A 115 5.02 -1.06 -15.08
C THR A 115 3.62 -1.16 -15.66
N TRP A 116 2.66 -1.62 -14.86
CA TRP A 116 1.22 -1.60 -15.18
C TRP A 116 0.43 -1.40 -13.88
N GLY A 117 -0.89 -1.24 -13.99
CA GLY A 117 -1.72 -1.02 -12.82
C GLY A 117 -3.10 -1.61 -12.93
N GLU A 118 -3.70 -1.87 -11.79
CA GLU A 118 -5.10 -2.28 -11.64
C GLU A 118 -5.85 -1.22 -10.83
N LYS A 119 -7.10 -0.93 -11.22
CA LYS A 119 -7.97 -0.06 -10.44
C LYS A 119 -8.44 -0.76 -9.19
N VAL A 120 -8.28 -0.11 -8.04
CA VAL A 120 -8.73 -0.60 -6.75
C VAL A 120 -9.93 0.23 -6.29
N HIS A 121 -11.01 -0.46 -5.95
CA HIS A 121 -12.24 0.13 -5.42
C HIS A 121 -12.84 -0.81 -4.36
N PRO A 122 -13.82 -0.38 -3.56
CA PRO A 122 -14.45 -1.25 -2.57
C PRO A 122 -14.96 -2.56 -3.17
N GLY A 123 -14.51 -3.69 -2.62
CA GLY A 123 -14.84 -5.04 -3.08
C GLY A 123 -13.98 -5.60 -4.21
N SER A 124 -13.06 -4.81 -4.81
CA SER A 124 -12.11 -5.35 -5.77
C SER A 124 -11.09 -6.27 -5.07
N VAL A 125 -10.71 -7.37 -5.74
CA VAL A 125 -9.74 -8.35 -5.23
C VAL A 125 -8.60 -8.48 -6.22
N HIS A 126 -7.38 -8.35 -5.73
CA HIS A 126 -6.16 -8.31 -6.52
C HIS A 126 -5.21 -9.41 -6.06
N TYR A 127 -4.72 -10.20 -7.01
CA TYR A 127 -3.70 -11.22 -6.75
C TYR A 127 -2.35 -10.72 -7.21
N ILE A 128 -1.40 -10.66 -6.29
CA ILE A 128 -0.05 -10.16 -6.52
C ILE A 128 0.91 -11.34 -6.53
N ILE A 129 1.52 -11.57 -7.67
CA ILE A 129 2.59 -12.57 -7.81
C ILE A 129 3.84 -12.02 -7.13
N GLY A 130 4.45 -12.78 -6.23
CA GLY A 130 5.57 -12.35 -5.38
C GLY A 130 6.82 -11.87 -6.13
N GLN A 131 6.89 -12.15 -7.45
CA GLN A 131 7.98 -11.66 -8.31
C GLN A 131 7.82 -10.20 -8.74
N TYR A 132 6.65 -9.57 -8.50
CA TYR A 132 6.39 -8.19 -8.88
C TYR A 132 6.49 -7.26 -7.68
N ALA A 133 7.20 -6.15 -7.86
CA ALA A 133 7.03 -5.06 -6.92
C ALA A 133 5.64 -4.44 -7.10
N HIS A 134 5.12 -3.92 -6.01
CA HIS A 134 3.82 -3.27 -6.02
C HIS A 134 3.76 -2.09 -5.06
N ARG A 135 2.87 -1.13 -5.38
CA ARG A 135 2.52 0.01 -4.53
C ARG A 135 1.07 0.42 -4.73
N LEU A 136 0.48 0.95 -3.68
CA LEU A 136 -0.82 1.60 -3.74
C LEU A 136 -0.65 3.08 -4.06
N VAL A 137 -1.59 3.63 -4.84
CA VAL A 137 -1.70 5.07 -5.15
C VAL A 137 -3.14 5.49 -4.87
N ASN A 138 -3.33 6.52 -4.03
CA ASN A 138 -4.66 7.10 -3.80
C ASN A 138 -4.98 8.07 -4.93
N THR A 139 -5.93 7.72 -5.78
CA THR A 139 -6.37 8.56 -6.93
C THR A 139 -7.69 9.28 -6.67
N GLY A 140 -8.28 9.09 -5.49
CA GLY A 140 -9.52 9.74 -5.06
C GLY A 140 -9.27 11.03 -4.27
N VAL A 141 -10.37 11.69 -3.95
CA VAL A 141 -10.40 12.90 -3.08
C VAL A 141 -10.69 12.56 -1.62
N GLU A 142 -10.82 11.28 -1.32
CA GLU A 142 -11.09 10.74 0.02
C GLU A 142 -9.97 9.79 0.45
N LYS A 143 -9.99 9.39 1.72
CA LYS A 143 -9.11 8.31 2.19
C LYS A 143 -9.34 7.06 1.36
N PHE A 144 -8.25 6.46 0.93
CA PHE A 144 -8.24 5.18 0.23
C PHE A 144 -7.69 4.09 1.15
N SER A 145 -8.33 2.93 1.21
CA SER A 145 -7.81 1.81 1.99
C SER A 145 -7.96 0.47 1.29
N ALA A 146 -6.94 -0.36 1.47
CA ALA A 146 -6.89 -1.74 1.02
C ALA A 146 -6.38 -2.65 2.13
N GLY A 147 -7.10 -3.75 2.35
CA GLY A 147 -6.67 -4.85 3.20
C GLY A 147 -5.76 -5.80 2.42
N CYS A 148 -4.79 -6.41 3.08
CA CYS A 148 -3.88 -7.36 2.44
C CYS A 148 -3.63 -8.59 3.30
N VAL A 149 -3.36 -9.72 2.62
CA VAL A 149 -3.02 -11.01 3.22
C VAL A 149 -1.81 -11.59 2.51
N TRP A 150 -0.76 -11.86 3.27
CA TRP A 150 0.49 -12.37 2.71
C TRP A 150 1.16 -13.39 3.64
N PRO A 151 2.03 -14.29 3.10
CA PRO A 151 2.84 -15.21 3.91
C PRO A 151 3.80 -14.45 4.84
N ALA A 152 3.88 -14.85 6.10
CA ALA A 152 4.69 -14.16 7.10
C ALA A 152 6.18 -14.07 6.71
N LYS A 153 6.68 -15.04 5.92
CA LYS A 153 8.06 -15.10 5.44
C LYS A 153 8.36 -14.22 4.21
N ALA A 154 7.34 -13.55 3.61
CA ALA A 154 7.53 -12.81 2.35
C ALA A 154 8.66 -11.76 2.43
N GLY A 155 8.76 -11.05 3.55
CA GLY A 155 9.72 -9.96 3.71
C GLY A 155 9.49 -8.81 2.72
N HIS A 156 10.31 -7.75 2.82
CA HIS A 156 10.19 -6.57 1.96
C HIS A 156 11.56 -6.14 1.45
N ASP A 157 11.73 -6.05 0.15
CA ASP A 157 12.92 -5.48 -0.50
C ASP A 157 12.58 -4.10 -1.10
N TYR A 158 12.78 -3.06 -0.30
CA TYR A 158 12.60 -1.66 -0.72
C TYR A 158 13.73 -1.18 -1.62
N LYS A 159 14.97 -1.69 -1.42
CA LYS A 159 16.15 -1.25 -2.17
C LYS A 159 16.04 -1.57 -3.65
N ALA A 160 15.48 -2.72 -3.99
CA ALA A 160 15.29 -3.10 -5.38
C ALA A 160 14.34 -2.15 -6.13
N VAL A 161 13.33 -1.59 -5.43
CA VAL A 161 12.43 -0.57 -6.02
C VAL A 161 13.14 0.77 -6.17
N GLU A 162 13.97 1.18 -5.20
CA GLU A 162 14.76 2.42 -5.29
C GLU A 162 15.75 2.42 -6.46
N GLN A 163 16.27 1.24 -6.81
CA GLN A 163 17.19 1.05 -7.94
C GLN A 163 16.49 0.94 -9.29
N ARG A 164 15.21 0.60 -9.30
CA ARG A 164 14.46 0.29 -10.53
C ARG A 164 13.07 0.92 -10.53
N GLU A 165 12.89 2.06 -10.13
CA GLU A 165 11.63 2.78 -9.98
C GLU A 165 10.48 2.37 -10.93
N PHE A 166 9.23 2.58 -10.49
CA PHE A 166 8.06 2.41 -11.37
C PHE A 166 8.14 3.38 -12.54
N ALA A 167 7.95 2.91 -13.76
CA ALA A 167 8.10 3.71 -14.98
C ALA A 167 7.02 4.80 -15.16
N VAL A 168 6.01 4.84 -14.29
CA VAL A 168 4.86 5.74 -14.41
C VAL A 168 4.66 6.49 -13.10
N ARG A 169 4.36 7.79 -13.20
CA ARG A 169 3.88 8.66 -12.13
C ARG A 169 2.39 8.94 -12.32
N ILE A 170 1.67 9.04 -11.23
CA ILE A 170 0.21 9.26 -11.25
C ILE A 170 -0.08 10.64 -10.67
N TYR A 171 -0.81 11.45 -11.42
CA TYR A 171 -1.25 12.78 -11.06
C TYR A 171 -2.77 12.87 -11.03
N LEU A 172 -3.29 13.79 -10.25
CA LEU A 172 -4.71 14.18 -10.26
C LEU A 172 -4.81 15.62 -10.75
N GLU A 173 -5.31 15.81 -11.98
CA GLU A 173 -5.49 17.12 -12.59
C GLU A 173 -6.97 17.33 -12.95
N ASN A 174 -7.62 18.34 -12.41
CA ASN A 174 -9.06 18.62 -12.63
C ASN A 174 -9.95 17.39 -12.39
N ASN A 175 -9.71 16.65 -11.30
CA ASN A 175 -10.37 15.39 -10.95
C ASN A 175 -10.22 14.28 -11.99
N LYS A 176 -9.20 14.35 -12.84
CA LYS A 176 -8.84 13.28 -13.79
C LYS A 176 -7.50 12.70 -13.42
N VAL A 177 -7.43 11.38 -13.42
CA VAL A 177 -6.17 10.64 -13.23
C VAL A 177 -5.35 10.74 -14.51
N ILE A 178 -4.15 11.27 -14.40
CA ILE A 178 -3.18 11.41 -15.48
C ILE A 178 -1.99 10.52 -15.18
N MET A 179 -1.59 9.71 -16.14
CA MET A 179 -0.40 8.86 -16.07
C MET A 179 0.70 9.52 -16.90
N LYS A 180 1.86 9.76 -16.29
CA LYS A 180 3.05 10.29 -16.99
C LYS A 180 4.17 9.26 -16.89
N GLU A 181 4.79 8.94 -18.01
CA GLU A 181 6.00 8.14 -18.01
C GLU A 181 7.14 8.91 -17.31
N ARG A 182 8.00 8.19 -16.63
CA ARG A 182 9.25 8.77 -16.08
C ARG A 182 10.27 8.86 -17.21
N ASP A 183 10.95 10.01 -17.27
CA ASP A 183 12.10 10.23 -18.15
C ASP A 183 13.31 9.38 -17.74
#